data_66a8278d22b0d584403ecf1b6041e6e2
#
_entry.id   66a8278d22b0d584403ecf1b6041e6e2
#
_cell.length_a   1.000
_cell.length_b   1.000
_cell.length_c   1.000
_cell.angle_alpha   90.00
_cell.angle_beta   90.00
_cell.angle_gamma   90.00
#
_symmetry.space_group_name_H-M   'P 1'
#
loop_
_entity.id
_entity.type
_entity.pdbx_description
1 polymer ?
#
loop_
_entity_poly.entity_id
_entity_poly.type
_entity_poly.pdbx_seq_one_letter_code
_entity_poly.pdbx_strand_id
1 'polypeptide(L)'
;MGRTRTLIALGALAALHATSVNAHMHDRPELDGWFATLKMPDGSTTCCSYIDGTVIAPNEYFILDQAPPSSREKCRPVVNRSTEKPGEPNEYCVFLFDQWWLVPARVVLREPNKYGEALVFGLWGWEGAPQRRTVDFFRCFLPGGGA
;
A
#
# COMPACT_ATOMS: atom_id res chain seq x y z
N MET A 1 -1.56 12.13 -71.45
CA MET A 1 -2.65 12.38 -70.47
C MET A 1 -2.41 11.47 -69.27
N GLY A 2 -1.64 11.94 -68.28
CA GLY A 2 -1.29 11.20 -67.04
C GLY A 2 -2.11 11.70 -65.89
N ARG A 3 -2.90 10.82 -65.26
CA ARG A 3 -3.71 11.10 -64.04
C ARG A 3 -2.87 10.74 -62.82
N THR A 4 -2.35 11.77 -62.13
CA THR A 4 -1.68 11.64 -60.84
C THR A 4 -2.74 11.36 -59.77
N ARG A 5 -2.70 10.17 -59.12
CA ARG A 5 -3.51 9.83 -57.93
C ARG A 5 -2.77 10.25 -56.68
N THR A 6 -3.26 11.30 -56.04
CA THR A 6 -2.81 11.73 -54.72
C THR A 6 -3.41 10.82 -53.64
N LEU A 7 -2.57 10.01 -52.99
CA LEU A 7 -2.94 9.22 -51.81
C LEU A 7 -2.85 10.13 -50.57
N ILE A 8 -3.99 10.46 -49.98
CA ILE A 8 -4.06 11.15 -48.70
C ILE A 8 -3.95 10.08 -47.62
N ALA A 9 -2.81 10.03 -46.95
CA ALA A 9 -2.62 9.19 -45.78
C ALA A 9 -3.27 9.89 -44.55
N LEU A 10 -4.44 9.41 -44.09
CA LEU A 10 -5.01 9.79 -42.80
C LEU A 10 -4.20 9.08 -41.71
N GLY A 11 -3.31 9.82 -41.05
CA GLY A 11 -2.67 9.39 -39.82
C GLY A 11 -3.67 9.46 -38.65
N ALA A 12 -4.18 8.31 -38.19
CA ALA A 12 -4.95 8.22 -36.97
C ALA A 12 -4.01 8.40 -35.78
N LEU A 13 -4.04 9.58 -35.15
CA LEU A 13 -3.39 9.83 -33.85
C LEU A 13 -4.20 9.08 -32.79
N ALA A 14 -3.78 7.86 -32.43
CA ALA A 14 -4.28 7.16 -31.25
C ALA A 14 -3.78 7.90 -30.01
N ALA A 15 -4.62 8.75 -29.43
CA ALA A 15 -4.37 9.33 -28.12
C ALA A 15 -4.39 8.19 -27.08
N LEU A 16 -3.22 7.76 -26.63
CA LEU A 16 -3.07 6.90 -25.46
C LEU A 16 -3.56 7.69 -24.25
N HIS A 17 -4.80 7.47 -23.88
CA HIS A 17 -5.30 7.90 -22.58
C HIS A 17 -4.63 6.99 -21.54
N ALA A 18 -3.57 7.50 -20.89
CA ALA A 18 -3.08 6.90 -19.66
C ALA A 18 -4.20 7.02 -18.62
N THR A 19 -4.96 5.95 -18.45
CA THR A 19 -5.88 5.83 -17.32
C THR A 19 -5.03 5.78 -16.06
N SER A 20 -4.93 6.91 -15.36
CA SER A 20 -4.39 6.93 -14.00
C SER A 20 -5.30 6.03 -13.16
N VAL A 21 -4.76 4.90 -12.72
CA VAL A 21 -5.41 4.05 -11.73
C VAL A 21 -5.34 4.83 -10.41
N ASN A 22 -6.41 5.53 -10.10
CA ASN A 22 -6.54 6.24 -8.84
C ASN A 22 -6.86 5.21 -7.75
N ALA A 23 -6.06 5.20 -6.69
CA ALA A 23 -6.43 4.51 -5.47
C ALA A 23 -7.57 5.29 -4.82
N HIS A 24 -8.74 4.67 -4.77
CA HIS A 24 -9.91 5.28 -4.19
C HIS A 24 -10.17 4.71 -2.80
N MET A 25 -10.25 5.59 -1.80
CA MET A 25 -10.97 5.30 -0.58
C MET A 25 -12.42 5.72 -0.81
N HIS A 26 -13.32 4.76 -0.94
CA HIS A 26 -14.72 5.00 -1.33
C HIS A 26 -15.48 5.98 -0.41
N ASP A 27 -15.03 6.14 0.82
CA ASP A 27 -15.63 6.99 1.83
C ASP A 27 -15.03 8.42 1.88
N ARG A 28 -13.87 8.66 1.27
CA ARG A 28 -13.14 9.94 1.31
C ARG A 28 -12.59 10.36 -0.05
N PRO A 29 -13.45 10.54 -1.07
CA PRO A 29 -13.02 10.86 -2.44
C PRO A 29 -12.27 12.21 -2.55
N GLU A 30 -12.48 13.13 -1.61
CA GLU A 30 -11.74 14.41 -1.55
C GLU A 30 -10.25 14.24 -1.26
N LEU A 31 -9.83 13.08 -0.77
CA LEU A 31 -8.44 12.74 -0.50
C LEU A 31 -7.74 11.99 -1.65
N ASP A 32 -8.42 11.65 -2.72
CA ASP A 32 -7.86 10.87 -3.83
C ASP A 32 -6.58 11.51 -4.40
N GLY A 33 -6.58 12.83 -4.58
CA GLY A 33 -5.39 13.56 -5.04
C GLY A 33 -4.21 13.46 -4.07
N TRP A 34 -4.47 13.42 -2.78
CA TRP A 34 -3.42 13.21 -1.77
C TRP A 34 -2.94 11.76 -1.76
N PHE A 35 -3.83 10.78 -1.79
CA PHE A 35 -3.46 9.37 -1.88
C PHE A 35 -2.56 9.07 -3.07
N ALA A 36 -2.81 9.69 -4.21
CA ALA A 36 -1.98 9.55 -5.41
C ALA A 36 -0.55 10.08 -5.22
N THR A 37 -0.31 10.94 -4.23
CA THR A 37 1.03 11.46 -3.90
C THR A 37 1.81 10.58 -2.93
N LEU A 38 1.15 9.67 -2.20
CA LEU A 38 1.80 8.81 -1.21
C LEU A 38 2.79 7.87 -1.89
N LYS A 39 4.05 7.94 -1.48
CA LYS A 39 5.14 7.09 -2.00
C LYS A 39 5.78 6.31 -0.89
N MET A 40 6.33 5.15 -1.24
CA MET A 40 7.22 4.45 -0.33
C MET A 40 8.32 5.39 0.17
N PRO A 41 8.84 5.23 1.40
CA PRO A 41 9.87 6.11 1.96
C PRO A 41 11.13 6.20 1.10
N ASP A 42 11.45 5.17 0.31
CA ASP A 42 12.57 5.16 -0.63
C ASP A 42 12.25 5.87 -1.98
N GLY A 43 11.02 6.37 -2.15
CA GLY A 43 10.57 7.06 -3.35
C GLY A 43 10.37 6.17 -4.58
N SER A 44 10.58 4.85 -4.47
CA SER A 44 10.62 3.93 -5.61
C SER A 44 9.27 3.75 -6.30
N THR A 45 8.16 3.79 -5.55
CA THR A 45 6.82 3.55 -6.09
C THR A 45 5.76 4.23 -5.23
N THR A 46 4.56 4.39 -5.78
CA THR A 46 3.41 4.90 -5.04
C THR A 46 2.83 3.82 -4.13
N CYS A 47 2.31 4.23 -2.96
CA CYS A 47 1.65 3.31 -2.03
C CYS A 47 0.40 2.68 -2.65
N CYS A 48 -0.32 3.45 -3.43
CA CYS A 48 -1.66 3.15 -3.95
C CYS A 48 -1.68 2.64 -5.40
N SER A 49 -0.57 2.15 -5.98
CA SER A 49 -0.52 1.88 -7.42
C SER A 49 -1.43 0.76 -7.93
N TYR A 50 -1.97 -0.12 -7.07
CA TYR A 50 -2.87 -1.23 -7.47
C TYR A 50 -3.78 -1.77 -6.35
N ILE A 51 -3.78 -1.18 -5.16
CA ILE A 51 -4.43 -1.77 -3.98
C ILE A 51 -5.07 -0.66 -3.17
N ASP A 52 -6.32 -0.84 -2.81
CA ASP A 52 -7.03 0.04 -1.89
C ASP A 52 -6.38 -0.02 -0.50
N GLY A 53 -6.26 1.13 0.15
CA GLY A 53 -5.81 1.19 1.53
C GLY A 53 -6.80 0.48 2.46
N THR A 54 -6.30 -0.23 3.44
CA THR A 54 -7.11 -0.82 4.51
C THR A 54 -6.99 0.07 5.74
N VAL A 55 -8.13 0.51 6.27
CA VAL A 55 -8.21 1.28 7.52
C VAL A 55 -7.93 0.37 8.70
N ILE A 56 -7.08 0.84 9.61
CA ILE A 56 -6.71 0.13 10.84
C ILE A 56 -7.21 0.95 12.04
N ALA A 57 -8.03 0.35 12.87
CA ALA A 57 -8.54 1.01 14.06
C ALA A 57 -7.42 1.28 15.10
N PRO A 58 -7.57 2.28 15.98
CA PRO A 58 -6.53 2.63 16.96
C PRO A 58 -6.10 1.49 17.89
N ASN A 59 -6.97 0.53 18.15
CA ASN A 59 -6.69 -0.66 18.97
C ASN A 59 -6.18 -1.87 18.15
N GLU A 60 -6.04 -1.70 16.85
CA GLU A 60 -5.56 -2.74 15.92
C GLU A 60 -4.12 -2.51 15.44
N TYR A 61 -3.40 -1.58 16.06
CA TYR A 61 -1.98 -1.42 15.85
C TYR A 61 -1.28 -0.84 17.09
N PHE A 62 0.02 -1.05 17.19
CA PHE A 62 0.85 -0.45 18.24
C PHE A 62 2.31 -0.32 17.79
N ILE A 63 3.03 0.58 18.47
CA ILE A 63 4.47 0.77 18.30
C ILE A 63 5.19 -0.33 19.07
N LEU A 64 6.05 -1.10 18.40
CA LEU A 64 6.71 -2.27 19.00
C LEU A 64 7.55 -1.92 20.22
N ASP A 65 8.33 -0.83 20.17
CA ASP A 65 9.21 -0.45 21.28
C ASP A 65 8.45 -0.01 22.53
N GLN A 66 7.20 0.42 22.38
CA GLN A 66 6.35 0.86 23.50
C GLN A 66 5.46 -0.28 24.05
N ALA A 67 5.37 -1.38 23.34
CA ALA A 67 4.50 -2.48 23.74
C ALA A 67 5.17 -3.44 24.72
N PRO A 68 4.40 -4.05 25.65
CA PRO A 68 4.91 -5.09 26.53
C PRO A 68 5.34 -6.33 25.73
N PRO A 69 6.28 -7.13 26.24
CA PRO A 69 6.81 -8.33 25.55
C PRO A 69 5.70 -9.29 25.09
N SER A 70 4.70 -9.55 25.92
CA SER A 70 3.57 -10.43 25.60
C SER A 70 2.73 -9.98 24.40
N SER A 71 2.70 -8.69 24.09
CA SER A 71 2.05 -8.16 22.90
C SER A 71 2.94 -8.32 21.66
N ARG A 72 4.25 -8.07 21.81
CA ARG A 72 5.22 -8.21 20.70
C ARG A 72 5.34 -9.65 20.20
N GLU A 73 5.28 -10.63 21.10
CA GLU A 73 5.34 -12.08 20.78
C GLU A 73 4.20 -12.56 19.88
N LYS A 74 3.08 -11.83 19.84
CA LYS A 74 1.95 -12.15 18.96
C LYS A 74 2.19 -11.76 17.51
N CYS A 75 3.12 -10.85 17.25
CA CYS A 75 3.35 -10.29 15.94
C CYS A 75 4.16 -11.26 15.07
N ARG A 76 3.63 -11.59 13.92
CA ARG A 76 4.23 -12.52 12.95
C ARG A 76 4.92 -11.76 11.82
N PRO A 77 6.02 -12.28 11.27
CA PRO A 77 6.58 -11.74 10.04
C PRO A 77 5.61 -11.95 8.87
N VAL A 78 5.70 -11.10 7.85
CA VAL A 78 4.98 -11.29 6.58
C VAL A 78 5.37 -12.60 5.90
N VAL A 79 4.49 -13.15 5.06
CA VAL A 79 4.72 -14.47 4.44
C VAL A 79 5.83 -14.40 3.38
N ASN A 80 5.83 -13.36 2.56
CA ASN A 80 6.84 -13.20 1.52
C ASN A 80 8.09 -12.49 2.04
N ARG A 81 9.00 -13.27 2.61
CA ARG A 81 10.28 -12.77 3.15
C ARG A 81 11.26 -12.27 2.08
N SER A 82 10.98 -12.50 0.80
CA SER A 82 11.86 -11.99 -0.28
C SER A 82 11.94 -10.47 -0.33
N THR A 83 10.98 -9.79 0.26
CA THR A 83 10.96 -8.33 0.41
C THR A 83 11.59 -7.84 1.72
N GLU A 84 11.90 -8.74 2.66
CA GLU A 84 12.57 -8.39 3.91
C GLU A 84 14.06 -8.19 3.69
N LYS A 85 14.59 -7.12 4.24
CA LYS A 85 16.05 -6.89 4.29
C LYS A 85 16.59 -7.46 5.60
N PRO A 86 17.59 -8.34 5.58
CA PRO A 86 18.17 -8.89 6.81
C PRO A 86 18.64 -7.77 7.76
N GLY A 87 18.23 -7.87 9.02
CA GLY A 87 18.60 -6.88 10.05
C GLY A 87 17.78 -5.59 10.04
N GLU A 88 16.79 -5.48 9.18
CA GLU A 88 15.89 -4.33 9.18
C GLU A 88 14.95 -4.37 10.40
N PRO A 89 14.85 -3.27 11.18
CA PRO A 89 13.94 -3.22 12.32
C PRO A 89 12.49 -3.19 11.86
N ASN A 90 11.62 -3.87 12.63
CA ASN A 90 10.19 -3.66 12.57
C ASN A 90 9.84 -2.54 13.56
N GLU A 91 8.87 -1.71 13.20
CA GLU A 91 8.51 -0.55 14.02
C GLU A 91 7.11 -0.65 14.61
N TYR A 92 6.19 -1.23 13.86
CA TYR A 92 4.79 -1.41 14.27
C TYR A 92 4.38 -2.87 14.20
N CYS A 93 3.28 -3.14 14.88
CA CYS A 93 2.51 -4.36 14.72
C CYS A 93 1.06 -3.97 14.40
N VAL A 94 0.46 -4.59 13.40
CA VAL A 94 -0.91 -4.32 12.96
C VAL A 94 -1.74 -5.58 12.97
N PHE A 95 -3.03 -5.46 13.31
CA PHE A 95 -3.99 -6.55 13.29
C PHE A 95 -4.74 -6.58 11.96
N LEU A 96 -4.56 -7.65 11.19
CA LEU A 96 -5.21 -7.87 9.90
C LEU A 96 -5.54 -9.36 9.74
N PHE A 97 -6.72 -9.66 9.23
CA PHE A 97 -7.13 -11.03 8.93
C PHE A 97 -7.00 -11.97 10.13
N ASP A 98 -7.50 -11.51 11.30
CA ASP A 98 -7.46 -12.22 12.57
C ASP A 98 -6.06 -12.55 13.10
N GLN A 99 -5.04 -11.84 12.65
CA GLN A 99 -3.64 -12.03 13.07
C GLN A 99 -2.89 -10.71 13.23
N TRP A 100 -1.86 -10.72 14.06
CA TRP A 100 -0.92 -9.62 14.26
C TRP A 100 0.30 -9.76 13.36
N TRP A 101 0.67 -8.70 12.63
CA TRP A 101 1.75 -8.70 11.65
C TRP A 101 2.78 -7.62 11.93
N LEU A 102 4.06 -7.98 11.83
CA LEU A 102 5.18 -7.05 11.93
C LEU A 102 5.23 -6.13 10.72
N VAL A 103 5.34 -4.82 10.96
CA VAL A 103 5.48 -3.79 9.92
C VAL A 103 6.90 -3.28 9.92
N PRO A 104 7.68 -3.49 8.85
CA PRO A 104 9.06 -3.01 8.74
C PRO A 104 9.13 -1.48 8.75
N ALA A 105 10.16 -0.92 9.38
CA ALA A 105 10.35 0.53 9.45
C ALA A 105 10.44 1.21 8.08
N ARG A 106 10.97 0.51 7.05
CA ARG A 106 11.12 1.04 5.68
C ARG A 106 9.81 1.36 4.97
N VAL A 107 8.68 0.79 5.41
CA VAL A 107 7.37 1.04 4.79
C VAL A 107 6.53 2.05 5.57
N VAL A 108 7.05 2.54 6.70
CA VAL A 108 6.32 3.49 7.56
C VAL A 108 6.47 4.90 7.00
N LEU A 109 5.36 5.50 6.60
CA LEU A 109 5.33 6.88 6.12
C LEU A 109 5.45 7.85 7.29
N ARG A 110 6.22 8.92 7.10
CA ARG A 110 6.48 9.97 8.10
C ARG A 110 5.77 11.28 7.80
N GLU A 111 5.02 11.32 6.72
CA GLU A 111 4.24 12.48 6.33
C GLU A 111 2.94 12.60 7.13
N PRO A 112 2.37 13.82 7.23
CA PRO A 112 1.12 14.03 7.95
C PRO A 112 -0.03 13.20 7.36
N ASN A 113 -0.68 12.43 8.21
CA ASN A 113 -1.83 11.63 7.83
C ASN A 113 -3.09 12.49 7.73
N LYS A 114 -3.51 12.81 6.50
CA LYS A 114 -4.72 13.60 6.24
C LYS A 114 -6.01 12.80 6.39
N TYR A 115 -5.93 11.48 6.37
CA TYR A 115 -7.08 10.61 6.58
C TYR A 115 -7.51 10.58 8.05
N GLY A 116 -6.54 10.64 8.96
CA GLY A 116 -6.76 10.66 10.41
C GLY A 116 -6.60 9.30 11.07
N GLU A 117 -7.18 8.24 10.51
CA GLU A 117 -7.00 6.86 10.96
C GLU A 117 -5.78 6.22 10.33
N ALA A 118 -5.25 5.16 10.96
CA ALA A 118 -4.12 4.44 10.38
C ALA A 118 -4.53 3.72 9.10
N LEU A 119 -3.61 3.71 8.11
CA LEU A 119 -3.82 3.08 6.80
C LEU A 119 -2.67 2.13 6.49
N VAL A 120 -3.01 0.97 5.96
CA VAL A 120 -2.05 0.03 5.44
C VAL A 120 -2.31 -0.27 3.97
N PHE A 121 -1.24 -0.30 3.19
CA PHE A 121 -1.24 -0.70 1.79
C PHE A 121 -0.32 -1.90 1.65
N GLY A 122 -0.79 -2.95 1.01
CA GLY A 122 -0.01 -4.17 0.91
C GLY A 122 -0.56 -5.15 -0.11
N LEU A 123 0.08 -6.29 -0.27
CA LEU A 123 -0.43 -7.41 -1.03
C LEU A 123 -0.91 -8.49 -0.07
N TRP A 124 -2.08 -9.00 -0.35
CA TRP A 124 -2.74 -10.02 0.45
C TRP A 124 -2.75 -11.36 -0.29
N GLY A 125 -2.44 -12.41 0.43
CA GLY A 125 -2.41 -13.77 -0.08
C GLY A 125 -3.37 -14.70 0.67
N TRP A 126 -3.15 -16.00 0.46
CA TRP A 126 -3.86 -17.07 1.13
C TRP A 126 -2.88 -18.16 1.53
N GLU A 127 -3.03 -18.68 2.74
CA GLU A 127 -2.19 -19.79 3.23
C GLU A 127 -3.02 -20.91 3.90
N GLY A 128 -2.47 -22.11 3.90
CA GLY A 128 -2.98 -23.26 4.67
C GLY A 128 -4.24 -23.91 4.12
N ALA A 129 -4.71 -24.91 4.87
CA ALA A 129 -5.99 -25.60 4.66
C ALA A 129 -6.70 -25.76 6.04
N PRO A 130 -7.85 -25.10 6.31
CA PRO A 130 -8.58 -24.21 5.40
C PRO A 130 -7.82 -22.93 5.07
N GLN A 131 -8.06 -22.38 3.88
CA GLN A 131 -7.41 -21.17 3.42
C GLN A 131 -7.72 -19.97 4.34
N ARG A 132 -6.66 -19.28 4.80
CA ARG A 132 -6.74 -18.05 5.59
C ARG A 132 -6.08 -16.91 4.83
N ARG A 133 -6.66 -15.71 4.92
CA ARG A 133 -6.02 -14.53 4.36
C ARG A 133 -4.73 -14.22 5.12
N THR A 134 -3.72 -13.80 4.36
CA THR A 134 -2.40 -13.46 4.90
C THR A 134 -1.91 -12.14 4.32
N VAL A 135 -0.89 -11.59 4.97
CA VAL A 135 -0.13 -10.46 4.43
C VAL A 135 1.10 -11.01 3.72
N ASP A 136 1.16 -10.87 2.39
CA ASP A 136 2.33 -11.26 1.62
C ASP A 136 3.47 -10.26 1.82
N PHE A 137 3.17 -8.97 1.70
CA PHE A 137 4.08 -7.90 2.10
C PHE A 137 3.32 -6.58 2.33
N PHE A 138 3.91 -5.71 3.13
CA PHE A 138 3.49 -4.32 3.26
C PHE A 138 4.21 -3.44 2.24
N ARG A 139 3.46 -2.57 1.59
CA ARG A 139 4.00 -1.54 0.71
C ARG A 139 4.20 -0.23 1.47
N CYS A 140 3.17 0.22 2.16
CA CYS A 140 3.19 1.42 2.98
C CYS A 140 2.32 1.22 4.21
N PHE A 141 2.74 1.86 5.31
CA PHE A 141 1.94 2.02 6.51
C PHE A 141 1.96 3.49 6.92
N LEU A 142 0.78 4.07 7.05
CA LEU A 142 0.60 5.43 7.51
C LEU A 142 -0.07 5.39 8.88
N PRO A 143 0.66 5.69 9.98
CA PRO A 143 0.07 5.71 11.31
C PRO A 143 -1.05 6.72 11.44
N GLY A 144 -2.02 6.47 12.32
CA GLY A 144 -3.09 7.42 12.63
C GLY A 144 -2.56 8.70 13.27
N GLY A 145 -3.26 9.81 13.05
CA GLY A 145 -2.92 11.11 13.64
C GLY A 145 -3.24 11.14 15.13
N GLY A 146 -2.27 10.79 15.98
CA GLY A 146 -2.43 10.76 17.44
C GLY A 146 -1.55 9.73 18.15
N ALA A 147 -0.64 9.08 17.41
CA ALA A 147 0.41 8.24 17.99
C ALA A 147 1.66 9.09 18.32
#